data_2198bf99e2afaae498db16e35435c301
#
_entry.id   2198bf99e2afaae498db16e35435c301
#
_cell.length_a   1.000
_cell.length_b   1.000
_cell.length_c   1.000
_cell.angle_alpha   90.00
_cell.angle_beta   90.00
_cell.angle_gamma   90.00
#
_symmetry.space_group_name_H-M   'P 1'
#
loop_
_entity.id
_entity.type
_entity.pdbx_description
1 polymer ?
#
loop_
_entity_poly.entity_id
_entity_poly.type
_entity_poly.pdbx_seq_one_letter_code
_entity_poly.pdbx_strand_id
1 'polypeptide(L)' 'MSLAAHLAELSEKHRMLERKLEEALTHPSSNDNEIAQLKYEKLKLKDEMVKLKSGTRH' A
#
# COMPACT_ATOMS: atom_id res chain seq x y z
N MET A 1 0.36 18.64 10.28
CA MET A 1 -0.49 17.54 9.93
C MET A 1 -0.62 16.57 11.07
N SER A 2 -1.81 16.15 11.36
CA SER A 2 -2.01 15.26 12.49
C SER A 2 -1.70 13.81 12.12
N LEU A 3 -1.46 13.00 13.14
CA LEU A 3 -1.20 11.60 12.90
C LEU A 3 -2.40 10.92 12.24
N ALA A 4 -3.60 11.30 12.67
CA ALA A 4 -4.80 10.72 12.09
C ALA A 4 -4.91 11.04 10.61
N ALA A 5 -4.59 12.27 10.22
CA ALA A 5 -4.64 12.64 8.82
C ALA A 5 -3.60 11.88 8.01
N HIS A 6 -2.43 11.69 8.61
CA HIS A 6 -1.36 10.95 7.92
C HIS A 6 -1.76 9.49 7.73
N LEU A 7 -2.34 8.90 8.76
CA LEU A 7 -2.80 7.52 8.67
C LEU A 7 -3.90 7.37 7.61
N ALA A 8 -4.81 8.33 7.57
CA ALA A 8 -5.87 8.29 6.58
C ALA A 8 -5.31 8.35 5.17
N GLU A 9 -4.29 9.18 4.99
CA GLU A 9 -3.64 9.30 3.69
C GLU A 9 -3.00 7.99 3.28
N LEU A 10 -2.28 7.38 4.20
CA LEU A 10 -1.62 6.10 3.90
C LEU A 10 -2.64 5.02 3.64
N SER A 11 -3.73 5.02 4.40
CA SER A 11 -4.79 4.04 4.21
C SER A 11 -5.42 4.17 2.83
N GLU A 12 -5.63 5.41 2.39
CA GLU A 12 -6.19 5.63 1.06
C GLU A 12 -5.25 5.15 -0.03
N LYS A 13 -3.97 5.44 0.12
CA LYS A 13 -3.00 4.96 -0.85
C LYS A 13 -2.94 3.44 -0.89
N HIS A 14 -3.05 2.82 0.27
CA HIS A 14 -3.04 1.37 0.35
C HIS A 14 -4.23 0.78 -0.40
N ARG A 15 -5.38 1.39 -0.22
CA ARG A 15 -6.58 0.95 -0.93
C ARG A 15 -6.42 1.06 -2.43
N MET A 16 -5.86 2.18 -2.88
CA MET A 16 -5.67 2.38 -4.31
C MET A 16 -4.69 1.37 -4.88
N LEU A 17 -3.65 1.07 -4.12
CA LEU A 17 -2.69 0.07 -4.57
C LEU A 17 -3.32 -1.32 -4.65
N GLU A 18 -4.18 -1.63 -3.68
CA GLU A 18 -4.87 -2.91 -3.70
C GLU A 18 -5.75 -3.04 -4.94
N ARG A 19 -6.43 -1.96 -5.30
CA ARG A 19 -7.26 -1.97 -6.49
C ARG A 19 -6.43 -2.17 -7.74
N LYS A 20 -5.32 -1.43 -7.82
CA LYS A 20 -4.44 -1.58 -8.97
C LYS A 20 -3.89 -2.98 -9.07
N LEU A 21 -3.53 -3.55 -7.94
CA LEU A 21 -3.01 -4.92 -7.92
C LEU A 21 -4.08 -5.90 -8.40
N GLU A 22 -5.29 -5.71 -7.91
CA GLU A 22 -6.39 -6.57 -8.33
C GLU A 22 -6.62 -6.49 -9.83
N GLU A 23 -6.61 -5.28 -10.36
CA GLU A 23 -6.77 -5.09 -11.79
C GLU A 23 -5.64 -5.73 -12.57
N ALA A 24 -4.42 -5.57 -12.08
CA ALA A 24 -3.28 -6.15 -12.75
C ALA A 24 -3.34 -7.66 -12.78
N LEU A 25 -3.81 -8.24 -11.68
CA LEU A 25 -3.90 -9.71 -11.61
C LEU A 25 -4.93 -10.27 -12.56
N THR A 26 -5.98 -9.50 -12.82
CA THR A 26 -7.02 -9.97 -13.75
C THR A 26 -6.78 -9.52 -15.19
N HIS A 27 -5.74 -8.70 -15.40
CA HIS A 27 -5.46 -8.19 -16.73
C HIS A 27 -4.41 -9.07 -17.40
N PRO A 28 -4.73 -9.65 -18.54
CA PRO A 28 -3.77 -10.55 -19.18
C PRO A 28 -2.51 -9.88 -19.68
N SER A 29 -2.54 -8.58 -19.88
CA SER A 29 -1.37 -7.88 -20.40
C SER A 29 -0.43 -7.41 -19.28
N SER A 30 -0.78 -7.61 -18.02
CA SER A 30 0.11 -7.18 -16.94
C SER A 30 1.27 -8.15 -16.85
N ASN A 31 2.47 -7.60 -16.61
CA ASN A 31 3.62 -8.46 -16.50
C ASN A 31 4.00 -8.66 -15.04
N ASP A 32 4.90 -9.62 -14.82
CA ASP A 32 5.29 -9.99 -13.46
C ASP A 32 5.97 -8.85 -12.73
N ASN A 33 6.72 -8.05 -13.45
CA ASN A 33 7.41 -6.91 -12.84
C ASN A 33 6.43 -5.92 -12.25
N GLU A 34 5.39 -5.62 -12.99
CA GLU A 34 4.39 -4.68 -12.53
C GLU A 34 3.69 -5.19 -11.29
N ILE A 35 3.33 -6.45 -11.31
CA ILE A 35 2.64 -7.05 -10.17
C ILE A 35 3.54 -7.07 -8.95
N ALA A 36 4.80 -7.43 -9.13
CA ALA A 36 5.74 -7.46 -8.02
C ALA A 36 5.94 -6.06 -7.43
N GLN A 37 6.00 -5.07 -8.28
CA GLN A 37 6.14 -3.70 -7.83
C GLN A 37 4.96 -3.25 -6.99
N LEU A 38 3.76 -3.56 -7.46
CA LEU A 38 2.56 -3.20 -6.73
C LEU A 38 2.49 -3.89 -5.38
N LYS A 39 2.87 -5.15 -5.35
CA LYS A 39 2.91 -5.89 -4.09
C LYS A 39 3.90 -5.28 -3.12
N TYR A 40 5.04 -4.90 -3.63
CA TYR A 40 6.07 -4.31 -2.80
C TYR A 40 5.60 -2.99 -2.19
N GLU A 41 5.00 -2.14 -3.01
CA GLU A 41 4.52 -0.86 -2.53
C GLU A 41 3.40 -1.03 -1.50
N LYS A 42 2.55 -2.01 -1.73
CA LYS A 42 1.49 -2.30 -0.77
C LYS A 42 2.07 -2.70 0.57
N LEU A 43 3.08 -3.54 0.56
CA LEU A 43 3.73 -3.96 1.79
C LEU A 43 4.39 -2.80 2.51
N LYS A 44 5.03 -1.93 1.77
CA LYS A 44 5.68 -0.77 2.37
C LYS A 44 4.67 0.14 3.06
N LEU A 45 3.55 0.38 2.41
CA LEU A 45 2.52 1.23 2.99
C LEU A 45 1.95 0.60 4.25
N LYS A 46 1.69 -0.68 4.20
CA LYS A 46 1.17 -1.38 5.36
C LYS A 46 2.14 -1.30 6.51
N ASP A 47 3.41 -1.48 6.22
CA ASP A 47 4.43 -1.43 7.27
C ASP A 47 4.47 -0.05 7.91
N GLU A 48 4.37 0.99 7.11
CA GLU A 48 4.37 2.35 7.63
C GLU A 48 3.17 2.61 8.52
N MET A 49 2.00 2.11 8.10
CA MET A 49 0.80 2.28 8.88
C MET A 49 0.93 1.58 10.23
N VAL A 50 1.48 0.39 10.23
CA VAL A 50 1.66 -0.35 11.47
C VAL A 50 2.62 0.37 12.41
N LYS A 51 3.70 0.89 11.87
CA LYS A 51 4.66 1.63 12.68
C LYS A 51 4.03 2.85 13.33
N LEU A 52 3.25 3.58 12.56
CA LEU A 52 2.61 4.76 13.09
C LEU A 52 1.59 4.41 14.16
N LYS A 53 0.86 3.34 13.94
CA LYS A 53 -0.17 2.95 14.89
C LYS A 53 0.43 2.45 16.19
N SER A 54 1.54 1.75 16.11
CA SER A 54 2.10 1.18 17.32
C SER A 54 3.04 2.14 18.05
N GLY A 55 3.15 3.37 17.59
CA GLY A 55 4.01 4.32 18.28
C GLY A 55 5.45 4.26 17.88
N THR A 56 5.64 3.57 16.87
CA THR A 56 6.89 3.53 16.28
C THR A 56 8.04 3.16 17.07
N ARG A 57 8.12 2.22 17.59
CA ARG A 57 9.18 1.84 18.15
C ARG A 57 9.88 1.03 17.31
N HIS A 58 10.80 0.83 17.21
CA HIS A 58 11.41 -0.03 16.43
C HIS A 58 12.62 0.12 16.30
#